data_8744745ac95f32a78afc4c28c9caad4f
#
_entry.id   8744745ac95f32a78afc4c28c9caad4f
#
_cell.length_a   1.000
_cell.length_b   1.000
_cell.length_c   1.000
_cell.angle_alpha   90.00
_cell.angle_beta   90.00
_cell.angle_gamma   90.00
#
_symmetry.space_group_name_H-M   'P 1'
#
loop_
_entity.id
_entity.type
_entity.pdbx_description
1 polymer ?
#
loop_
_entity_poly.entity_id
_entity_poly.type
_entity_poly.pdbx_seq_one_letter_code
_entity_poly.pdbx_strand_id
1 'polypeptide(L)'
;VYAGIAGSHIKGFNSHGVIAVKGGEVSPRDIERALDAAKAVAIPLDREVIHILPQEYIVDDQRGIADPMGMAGVRLEVKVHIVTGAVTSAQNIVRSCHKSGLDVSDIVLESLASAKAVLTEEEREIGVALIDLGGGTCDIAIFANDSIKHTGVLALGGQNLTNDIAFGLRTPMAAAEKIKIKHGAAIAEMVRPDEYIEVPSVGGREPRRLSRQVLAE
;
A
#
# COMPACT_ATOMS: atom_id res chain seq x y z
N VAL A 1 -5.44 13.01 15.30
CA VAL A 1 -5.71 11.71 14.68
C VAL A 1 -4.62 11.35 13.70
N TYR A 2 -4.45 10.05 13.40
CA TYR A 2 -3.68 9.58 12.25
C TYR A 2 -4.60 9.50 11.04
N ALA A 3 -4.12 9.94 9.87
CA ALA A 3 -4.87 9.89 8.62
C ALA A 3 -4.20 8.92 7.65
N GLY A 4 -4.99 8.00 7.06
CA GLY A 4 -4.51 7.07 6.04
C GLY A 4 -4.31 7.76 4.69
N ILE A 5 -3.32 7.31 3.93
CA ILE A 5 -3.11 7.71 2.53
C ILE A 5 -2.86 6.48 1.67
N ALA A 6 -3.58 6.40 0.55
CA ALA A 6 -3.43 5.40 -0.49
C ALA A 6 -3.67 6.04 -1.86
N GLY A 7 -3.47 5.30 -2.93
CA GLY A 7 -3.79 5.73 -4.28
C GLY A 7 -2.61 5.65 -5.24
N SER A 8 -2.90 5.73 -6.55
CA SER A 8 -1.92 5.60 -7.64
C SER A 8 -0.81 6.66 -7.64
N HIS A 9 -0.98 7.72 -6.86
CA HIS A 9 0.04 8.76 -6.67
C HIS A 9 1.12 8.37 -5.65
N ILE A 10 0.95 7.28 -4.88
CA ILE A 10 1.97 6.75 -3.98
C ILE A 10 3.04 6.04 -4.79
N LYS A 11 4.31 6.29 -4.44
CA LYS A 11 5.47 5.60 -5.02
C LYS A 11 6.45 5.23 -3.92
N GLY A 12 6.92 3.99 -3.95
CA GLY A 12 7.97 3.49 -3.08
C GLY A 12 9.23 3.17 -3.88
N PHE A 13 10.38 3.47 -3.31
CA PHE A 13 11.68 3.11 -3.86
C PHE A 13 12.70 2.93 -2.74
N ASN A 14 13.74 2.14 -3.01
CA ASN A 14 14.81 1.91 -2.06
C ASN A 14 15.95 2.90 -2.29
N SER A 15 16.55 3.36 -1.20
CA SER A 15 17.72 4.22 -1.18
C SER A 15 18.70 3.73 -0.13
N HIS A 16 19.91 4.25 -0.16
CA HIS A 16 20.93 3.97 0.84
C HIS A 16 21.71 5.23 1.18
N GLY A 17 22.13 5.30 2.44
CA GLY A 17 23.00 6.37 2.93
C GLY A 17 24.25 5.77 3.55
N VAL A 18 25.37 6.38 3.30
CA VAL A 18 26.68 5.95 3.82
C VAL A 18 27.37 7.13 4.49
N ILE A 19 27.87 6.92 5.70
CA ILE A 19 28.64 7.92 6.42
C ILE A 19 29.88 7.32 7.09
N ALA A 20 30.87 8.16 7.36
CA ALA A 20 32.00 7.80 8.24
C ALA A 20 31.60 8.00 9.71
N VAL A 21 31.89 7.01 10.56
CA VAL A 21 31.73 7.08 12.03
C VAL A 21 32.99 7.74 12.62
N LYS A 22 32.82 8.89 13.26
CA LYS A 22 33.96 9.69 13.74
C LYS A 22 34.51 9.26 15.09
N GLY A 23 33.69 8.63 15.91
CA GLY A 23 34.05 8.26 17.29
C GLY A 23 34.58 6.83 17.46
N GLY A 24 34.63 6.05 16.36
CA GLY A 24 34.96 4.62 16.41
C GLY A 24 33.82 3.74 16.93
N GLU A 25 32.71 4.34 17.37
CA GLU A 25 31.49 3.69 17.85
C GLU A 25 30.28 4.44 17.32
N VAL A 26 29.26 3.71 16.85
CA VAL A 26 28.04 4.28 16.25
C VAL A 26 27.20 4.98 17.30
N SER A 27 26.99 6.27 17.13
CA SER A 27 26.16 7.10 17.98
C SER A 27 24.77 7.36 17.35
N PRO A 28 23.78 7.84 18.16
CA PRO A 28 22.47 8.26 17.61
C PRO A 28 22.60 9.31 16.51
N ARG A 29 23.56 10.22 16.61
CA ARG A 29 23.84 11.25 15.63
C ARG A 29 24.36 10.67 14.30
N ASP A 30 25.10 9.55 14.36
CA ASP A 30 25.58 8.88 13.15
C ASP A 30 24.42 8.18 12.44
N ILE A 31 23.49 7.57 13.18
CA ILE A 31 22.26 7.00 12.61
C ILE A 31 21.43 8.07 11.90
N GLU A 32 21.20 9.23 12.54
CA GLU A 32 20.52 10.37 11.93
C GLU A 32 21.21 10.81 10.63
N ARG A 33 22.54 10.98 10.67
CA ARG A 33 23.33 11.38 9.49
C ARG A 33 23.24 10.36 8.35
N ALA A 34 23.25 9.07 8.66
CA ALA A 34 23.10 8.02 7.66
C ALA A 34 21.70 8.05 7.02
N LEU A 35 20.66 8.26 7.82
CA LEU A 35 19.28 8.43 7.33
C LEU A 35 19.15 9.70 6.46
N ASP A 36 19.76 10.80 6.87
CA ASP A 36 19.75 12.05 6.08
C ASP A 36 20.51 11.88 4.76
N ALA A 37 21.61 11.14 4.76
CA ALA A 37 22.31 10.79 3.53
C ALA A 37 21.44 9.93 2.60
N ALA A 38 20.65 8.98 3.14
CA ALA A 38 19.71 8.19 2.36
C ALA A 38 18.55 9.00 1.77
N LYS A 39 18.16 10.11 2.46
CA LYS A 39 17.13 11.06 2.00
C LYS A 39 17.59 11.99 0.89
N ALA A 40 18.89 12.15 0.69
CA ALA A 40 19.48 13.09 -0.29
C ALA A 40 19.24 12.63 -1.74
N VAL A 41 18.02 12.21 -2.06
CA VAL A 41 17.56 11.78 -3.38
C VAL A 41 16.72 12.89 -3.98
N ALA A 42 16.84 13.10 -5.29
CA ALA A 42 16.03 14.09 -5.99
C ALA A 42 14.55 13.64 -5.99
N ILE A 43 13.73 14.34 -5.23
CA ILE A 43 12.28 14.14 -5.19
C ILE A 43 11.62 15.26 -6.01
N PRO A 44 10.72 14.97 -6.95
CA PRO A 44 9.99 15.98 -7.71
C PRO A 44 9.23 16.95 -6.78
N LEU A 45 9.12 18.23 -7.19
CA LEU A 45 8.51 19.30 -6.37
C LEU A 45 7.02 19.09 -6.07
N ASP A 46 6.33 18.26 -6.87
CA ASP A 46 4.93 17.90 -6.70
C ASP A 46 4.72 16.71 -5.74
N ARG A 47 5.83 16.20 -5.16
CA ARG A 47 5.83 15.05 -4.24
C ARG A 47 6.49 15.39 -2.91
N GLU A 48 6.02 14.71 -1.88
CA GLU A 48 6.63 14.77 -0.54
C GLU A 48 6.90 13.38 0.00
N VAL A 49 7.86 13.27 0.91
CA VAL A 49 8.15 12.04 1.63
C VAL A 49 7.08 11.81 2.69
N ILE A 50 6.41 10.67 2.59
CA ILE A 50 5.43 10.22 3.60
C ILE A 50 6.13 9.37 4.66
N HIS A 51 6.96 8.39 4.23
CA HIS A 51 7.71 7.53 5.16
C HIS A 51 9.14 7.32 4.69
N ILE A 52 10.02 7.13 5.68
CA ILE A 52 11.38 6.60 5.51
C ILE A 52 11.50 5.43 6.46
N LEU A 53 11.61 4.24 5.89
CA LEU A 53 11.53 2.99 6.62
C LEU A 53 12.87 2.27 6.53
N PRO A 54 13.67 2.23 7.62
CA PRO A 54 14.92 1.49 7.62
C PRO A 54 14.68 0.02 7.34
N GLN A 55 15.55 -0.58 6.49
CA GLN A 55 15.48 -1.99 6.14
C GLN A 55 16.58 -2.80 6.83
N GLU A 56 17.80 -2.26 6.84
CA GLU A 56 18.95 -2.82 7.54
C GLU A 56 20.04 -1.75 7.70
N TYR A 57 20.83 -1.92 8.72
CA TYR A 57 22.11 -1.20 8.85
C TYR A 57 23.28 -2.13 8.53
N ILE A 58 24.39 -1.51 8.07
CA ILE A 58 25.64 -2.20 7.77
C ILE A 58 26.73 -1.41 8.46
N VAL A 59 27.48 -2.05 9.36
CA VAL A 59 28.64 -1.46 10.03
C VAL A 59 29.89 -2.13 9.46
N ASP A 60 30.72 -1.36 8.77
CA ASP A 60 31.84 -1.84 7.98
C ASP A 60 31.40 -2.89 6.94
N ASP A 61 31.63 -4.18 7.20
CA ASP A 61 31.21 -5.29 6.32
C ASP A 61 30.13 -6.18 6.94
N GLN A 62 29.66 -5.87 8.18
CA GLN A 62 28.63 -6.62 8.88
C GLN A 62 27.23 -6.13 8.43
N ARG A 63 26.46 -7.03 7.83
CA ARG A 63 25.11 -6.77 7.29
C ARG A 63 24.01 -7.31 8.22
N GLY A 64 22.76 -6.92 7.92
CA GLY A 64 21.58 -7.44 8.60
C GLY A 64 21.42 -6.92 10.03
N ILE A 65 22.00 -5.76 10.34
CA ILE A 65 21.91 -5.16 11.65
C ILE A 65 20.61 -4.38 11.77
N ALA A 66 19.78 -4.73 12.77
CA ALA A 66 18.53 -4.02 13.05
C ALA A 66 18.78 -2.73 13.86
N ASP A 67 19.67 -2.78 14.85
CA ASP A 67 20.09 -1.62 15.64
C ASP A 67 21.62 -1.56 15.72
N PRO A 68 22.25 -0.57 15.09
CA PRO A 68 23.70 -0.43 15.06
C PRO A 68 24.26 0.34 16.26
N MET A 69 23.41 0.82 17.18
CA MET A 69 23.83 1.70 18.30
C MET A 69 24.87 1.03 19.17
N GLY A 70 25.97 1.76 19.46
CA GLY A 70 27.06 1.27 20.29
C GLY A 70 28.01 0.27 19.61
N MET A 71 27.79 -0.08 18.34
CA MET A 71 28.70 -0.93 17.60
C MET A 71 29.98 -0.21 17.25
N ALA A 72 31.14 -0.86 17.44
CA ALA A 72 32.42 -0.35 16.96
C ALA A 72 32.51 -0.47 15.45
N GLY A 73 32.95 0.61 14.79
CA GLY A 73 33.12 0.65 13.35
C GLY A 73 33.56 2.01 12.84
N VAL A 74 33.98 2.09 11.58
CA VAL A 74 34.43 3.33 10.93
C VAL A 74 33.48 3.79 9.83
N ARG A 75 32.58 2.92 9.35
CA ARG A 75 31.58 3.20 8.32
C ARG A 75 30.23 2.66 8.75
N LEU A 76 29.22 3.53 8.66
CA LEU A 76 27.82 3.14 8.81
C LEU A 76 27.09 3.37 7.50
N GLU A 77 26.39 2.33 7.05
CA GLU A 77 25.46 2.39 5.91
C GLU A 77 24.07 2.01 6.39
N VAL A 78 23.04 2.68 5.87
CA VAL A 78 21.64 2.33 6.07
C VAL A 78 20.95 2.12 4.72
N LYS A 79 20.21 1.04 4.59
CA LYS A 79 19.26 0.86 3.48
C LYS A 79 17.87 1.24 3.97
N VAL A 80 17.15 1.99 3.18
CA VAL A 80 15.82 2.49 3.52
C VAL A 80 14.85 2.27 2.37
N HIS A 81 13.58 2.05 2.70
CA HIS A 81 12.48 2.19 1.77
C HIS A 81 11.85 3.56 1.96
N ILE A 82 11.83 4.37 0.90
CA ILE A 82 11.24 5.70 0.91
C ILE A 82 9.89 5.63 0.20
N VAL A 83 8.85 6.10 0.88
CA VAL A 83 7.50 6.24 0.32
C VAL A 83 7.21 7.72 0.11
N THR A 84 6.80 8.08 -1.09
CA THR A 84 6.41 9.44 -1.46
C THR A 84 4.98 9.49 -1.95
N GLY A 85 4.30 10.61 -1.73
CA GLY A 85 2.95 10.89 -2.19
C GLY A 85 2.86 12.25 -2.88
N ALA A 86 1.75 12.50 -3.60
CA ALA A 86 1.50 13.83 -4.15
C ALA A 86 1.18 14.81 -3.01
N VAL A 87 1.86 15.96 -2.99
CA VAL A 87 1.68 17.04 -2.00
C VAL A 87 0.20 17.46 -1.91
N THR A 88 -0.46 17.59 -3.07
CA THR A 88 -1.87 18.01 -3.13
C THR A 88 -2.81 16.98 -2.48
N SER A 89 -2.53 15.69 -2.62
CA SER A 89 -3.34 14.63 -2.02
C SER A 89 -3.22 14.65 -0.50
N ALA A 90 -2.02 14.71 0.03
CA ALA A 90 -1.76 14.81 1.47
C ALA A 90 -2.41 16.07 2.07
N GLN A 91 -2.24 17.23 1.44
CA GLN A 91 -2.87 18.47 1.87
C GLN A 91 -4.41 18.41 1.87
N ASN A 92 -5.01 17.74 0.87
CA ASN A 92 -6.46 17.59 0.80
C ASN A 92 -6.99 16.71 1.94
N ILE A 93 -6.29 15.64 2.30
CA ILE A 93 -6.62 14.79 3.46
C ILE A 93 -6.59 15.64 4.74
N VAL A 94 -5.49 16.35 5.00
CA VAL A 94 -5.34 17.20 6.18
C VAL A 94 -6.44 18.26 6.25
N ARG A 95 -6.73 18.95 5.14
CA ARG A 95 -7.80 19.96 5.07
C ARG A 95 -9.17 19.37 5.34
N SER A 96 -9.43 18.16 4.86
CA SER A 96 -10.72 17.47 5.10
C SER A 96 -10.89 17.12 6.57
N CYS A 97 -9.85 16.63 7.21
CA CYS A 97 -9.84 16.38 8.65
C CYS A 97 -10.07 17.65 9.46
N HIS A 98 -9.33 18.73 9.15
CA HIS A 98 -9.49 20.03 9.84
C HIS A 98 -10.93 20.59 9.69
N LYS A 99 -11.51 20.50 8.48
CA LYS A 99 -12.92 20.91 8.27
C LYS A 99 -13.92 20.09 9.09
N SER A 100 -13.55 18.89 9.47
CA SER A 100 -14.33 18.02 10.34
C SER A 100 -14.01 18.20 11.83
N GLY A 101 -13.19 19.20 12.19
CA GLY A 101 -12.79 19.47 13.57
C GLY A 101 -11.73 18.52 14.12
N LEU A 102 -10.98 17.83 13.25
CA LEU A 102 -9.95 16.87 13.64
C LEU A 102 -8.55 17.40 13.31
N ASP A 103 -7.65 17.40 14.28
CA ASP A 103 -6.23 17.69 14.05
C ASP A 103 -5.48 16.40 13.64
N VAL A 104 -4.76 16.48 12.52
CA VAL A 104 -3.95 15.37 11.99
C VAL A 104 -2.57 15.42 12.63
N SER A 105 -2.25 14.38 13.38
CA SER A 105 -0.92 14.21 13.99
C SER A 105 0.10 13.73 12.98
N ASP A 106 -0.31 12.82 12.09
CA ASP A 106 0.55 12.28 11.05
C ASP A 106 -0.26 11.62 9.92
N ILE A 107 0.39 11.43 8.76
CA ILE A 107 -0.15 10.72 7.61
C ILE A 107 0.53 9.36 7.50
N VAL A 108 -0.24 8.29 7.43
CA VAL A 108 0.26 6.91 7.39
C VAL A 108 -0.16 6.22 6.10
N LEU A 109 0.78 5.57 5.43
CA LEU A 109 0.47 4.72 4.28
C LEU A 109 -0.49 3.60 4.70
N GLU A 110 -1.60 3.43 3.98
CA GLU A 110 -2.65 2.48 4.36
C GLU A 110 -2.15 1.04 4.43
N SER A 111 -1.30 0.59 3.50
CA SER A 111 -0.73 -0.76 3.55
C SER A 111 0.15 -1.03 4.77
N LEU A 112 0.79 0.02 5.36
CA LEU A 112 1.50 -0.12 6.63
C LEU A 112 0.53 -0.27 7.81
N ALA A 113 -0.57 0.49 7.80
CA ALA A 113 -1.60 0.38 8.82
C ALA A 113 -2.28 -1.00 8.78
N SER A 114 -2.63 -1.47 7.57
CA SER A 114 -3.18 -2.81 7.36
C SER A 114 -2.21 -3.90 7.81
N ALA A 115 -0.91 -3.78 7.46
CA ALA A 115 0.12 -4.71 7.91
C ALA A 115 0.22 -4.79 9.44
N LYS A 116 0.16 -3.64 10.12
CA LYS A 116 0.22 -3.58 11.59
C LYS A 116 -1.00 -4.24 12.25
N ALA A 117 -2.15 -4.23 11.56
CA ALA A 117 -3.39 -4.80 12.06
C ALA A 117 -3.50 -6.31 11.86
N VAL A 118 -2.95 -6.86 10.77
CA VAL A 118 -3.22 -8.24 10.36
C VAL A 118 -2.01 -9.17 10.34
N LEU A 119 -0.77 -8.64 10.22
CA LEU A 119 0.43 -9.46 10.15
C LEU A 119 1.06 -9.66 11.53
N THR A 120 1.49 -10.88 11.79
CA THR A 120 2.31 -11.23 12.95
C THR A 120 3.78 -10.83 12.74
N GLU A 121 4.56 -10.76 13.81
CA GLU A 121 6.00 -10.50 13.73
C GLU A 121 6.72 -11.64 13.01
N GLU A 122 6.31 -12.89 13.24
CA GLU A 122 6.87 -14.08 12.60
C GLU A 122 6.66 -14.06 11.07
N GLU A 123 5.47 -13.67 10.60
CA GLU A 123 5.20 -13.55 9.16
C GLU A 123 6.07 -12.48 8.52
N ARG A 124 6.26 -11.34 9.18
CA ARG A 124 7.13 -10.28 8.68
C ARG A 124 8.61 -10.67 8.67
N GLU A 125 9.05 -11.48 9.64
CA GLU A 125 10.42 -11.98 9.71
C GLU A 125 10.70 -12.99 8.59
N ILE A 126 9.86 -14.01 8.45
CA ILE A 126 10.01 -15.08 7.43
C ILE A 126 9.87 -14.52 6.01
N GLY A 127 8.94 -13.60 5.82
CA GLY A 127 8.63 -12.96 4.55
C GLY A 127 7.18 -13.16 4.13
N VAL A 128 6.50 -12.05 3.87
CA VAL A 128 5.08 -12.03 3.51
C VAL A 128 4.77 -10.91 2.52
N ALA A 129 3.86 -11.18 1.60
CA ALA A 129 3.24 -10.17 0.74
C ALA A 129 1.84 -9.86 1.26
N LEU A 130 1.63 -8.64 1.71
CA LEU A 130 0.30 -8.09 2.01
C LEU A 130 -0.30 -7.52 0.74
N ILE A 131 -1.53 -7.91 0.45
CA ILE A 131 -2.34 -7.36 -0.65
C ILE A 131 -3.61 -6.78 -0.05
N ASP A 132 -3.75 -5.45 -0.14
CA ASP A 132 -4.93 -4.71 0.31
C ASP A 132 -5.81 -4.37 -0.89
N LEU A 133 -6.94 -5.07 -1.01
CA LEU A 133 -7.88 -4.93 -2.13
C LEU A 133 -8.96 -3.92 -1.77
N GLY A 134 -8.74 -2.68 -2.16
CA GLY A 134 -9.68 -1.59 -1.98
C GLY A 134 -10.74 -1.48 -3.09
N GLY A 135 -11.54 -0.41 -3.03
CA GLY A 135 -12.53 -0.09 -4.06
C GLY A 135 -11.92 0.41 -5.35
N GLY A 136 -10.90 1.26 -5.29
CA GLY A 136 -10.24 1.89 -6.45
C GLY A 136 -8.80 1.47 -6.67
N THR A 137 -8.13 0.93 -5.66
CA THR A 137 -6.72 0.50 -5.70
C THR A 137 -6.55 -0.87 -5.10
N CYS A 138 -5.46 -1.52 -5.51
CA CYS A 138 -4.88 -2.68 -4.85
C CYS A 138 -3.48 -2.27 -4.39
N ASP A 139 -3.27 -2.22 -3.10
CA ASP A 139 -2.03 -1.81 -2.48
C ASP A 139 -1.23 -3.05 -2.05
N ILE A 140 0.05 -3.09 -2.40
CA ILE A 140 0.93 -4.23 -2.15
C ILE A 140 2.07 -3.77 -1.24
N ALA A 141 2.35 -4.54 -0.18
CA ALA A 141 3.50 -4.35 0.68
C ALA A 141 4.21 -5.69 0.92
N ILE A 142 5.52 -5.74 0.67
CA ILE A 142 6.34 -6.94 0.85
C ILE A 142 7.25 -6.73 2.05
N PHE A 143 7.19 -7.65 2.99
CA PHE A 143 8.02 -7.68 4.20
C PHE A 143 8.95 -8.88 4.17
N ALA A 144 10.13 -8.73 4.74
CA ALA A 144 11.06 -9.80 5.08
C ALA A 144 12.09 -9.28 6.10
N ASN A 145 12.55 -10.12 7.01
CA ASN A 145 13.44 -9.76 8.11
C ASN A 145 12.86 -8.54 8.89
N ASP A 146 11.58 -8.62 9.25
CA ASP A 146 10.77 -7.60 9.93
C ASP A 146 10.84 -6.18 9.31
N SER A 147 11.26 -6.05 8.08
CA SER A 147 11.35 -4.77 7.37
C SER A 147 10.63 -4.80 6.03
N ILE A 148 10.14 -3.63 5.62
CA ILE A 148 9.48 -3.47 4.34
C ILE A 148 10.51 -3.47 3.21
N LYS A 149 10.33 -4.32 2.22
CA LYS A 149 11.25 -4.45 1.07
C LYS A 149 10.74 -3.73 -0.17
N HIS A 150 9.42 -3.71 -0.35
CA HIS A 150 8.79 -3.10 -1.50
C HIS A 150 7.36 -2.66 -1.19
N THR A 151 6.92 -1.57 -1.82
CA THR A 151 5.52 -1.16 -1.89
C THR A 151 5.13 -0.90 -3.32
N GLY A 152 3.90 -1.27 -3.69
CA GLY A 152 3.35 -1.02 -5.01
C GLY A 152 1.86 -0.71 -4.92
N VAL A 153 1.36 0.03 -5.90
CA VAL A 153 -0.06 0.35 -6.01
C VAL A 153 -0.52 0.09 -7.44
N LEU A 154 -1.58 -0.69 -7.57
CA LEU A 154 -2.31 -0.88 -8.81
C LEU A 154 -3.59 -0.06 -8.75
N ALA A 155 -3.88 0.73 -9.79
CA ALA A 155 -5.12 1.51 -9.90
C ALA A 155 -6.30 0.62 -10.37
N LEU A 156 -6.46 -0.53 -9.74
CA LEU A 156 -7.51 -1.51 -9.98
C LEU A 156 -8.09 -1.95 -8.64
N GLY A 157 -9.41 -2.01 -8.54
CA GLY A 157 -10.10 -2.42 -7.32
C GLY A 157 -11.53 -2.87 -7.60
N GLY A 158 -12.30 -3.08 -6.54
CA GLY A 158 -13.66 -3.59 -6.61
C GLY A 158 -14.62 -2.76 -7.47
N GLN A 159 -14.37 -1.46 -7.60
CA GLN A 159 -15.16 -0.57 -8.45
C GLN A 159 -14.98 -0.86 -9.96
N ASN A 160 -13.79 -1.30 -10.36
CA ASN A 160 -13.53 -1.70 -11.74
C ASN A 160 -14.40 -2.89 -12.12
N LEU A 161 -14.45 -3.92 -11.25
CA LEU A 161 -15.34 -5.07 -11.43
C LEU A 161 -16.81 -4.66 -11.49
N THR A 162 -17.25 -3.72 -10.64
CA THR A 162 -18.63 -3.22 -10.68
C THR A 162 -18.93 -2.52 -12.01
N ASN A 163 -17.98 -1.73 -12.51
CA ASN A 163 -18.10 -1.04 -13.80
C ASN A 163 -18.20 -2.06 -14.95
N ASP A 164 -17.35 -3.08 -14.96
CA ASP A 164 -17.34 -4.14 -15.97
C ASP A 164 -18.66 -4.92 -15.98
N ILE A 165 -19.18 -5.28 -14.80
CA ILE A 165 -20.50 -5.92 -14.65
C ILE A 165 -21.61 -4.97 -15.16
N ALA A 166 -21.58 -3.70 -14.80
CA ALA A 166 -22.61 -2.74 -15.23
C ALA A 166 -22.61 -2.59 -16.75
N PHE A 167 -21.43 -2.52 -17.36
CA PHE A 167 -21.27 -2.39 -18.81
C PHE A 167 -21.59 -3.70 -19.55
N GLY A 168 -20.97 -4.80 -19.16
CA GLY A 168 -21.13 -6.11 -19.79
C GLY A 168 -22.57 -6.63 -19.70
N LEU A 169 -23.19 -6.51 -18.54
CA LEU A 169 -24.57 -6.93 -18.32
C LEU A 169 -25.61 -5.84 -18.64
N ARG A 170 -25.19 -4.62 -19.04
CA ARG A 170 -26.08 -3.47 -19.30
C ARG A 170 -27.10 -3.27 -18.18
N THR A 171 -26.62 -3.20 -16.95
CA THR A 171 -27.42 -3.04 -15.73
C THR A 171 -27.03 -1.74 -15.00
N PRO A 172 -27.93 -1.13 -14.20
CA PRO A 172 -27.57 0.03 -13.40
C PRO A 172 -26.43 -0.27 -12.42
N MET A 173 -25.55 0.71 -12.17
CA MET A 173 -24.36 0.57 -11.31
C MET A 173 -24.69 -0.01 -9.92
N ALA A 174 -25.74 0.48 -9.29
CA ALA A 174 -26.19 0.01 -7.97
C ALA A 174 -26.67 -1.47 -8.00
N ALA A 175 -27.19 -1.93 -9.15
CA ALA A 175 -27.55 -3.34 -9.34
C ALA A 175 -26.32 -4.20 -9.61
N ALA A 176 -25.37 -3.70 -10.41
CA ALA A 176 -24.10 -4.35 -10.67
C ALA A 176 -23.31 -4.62 -9.38
N GLU A 177 -23.25 -3.65 -8.47
CA GLU A 177 -22.59 -3.81 -7.16
C GLU A 177 -23.26 -4.92 -6.33
N LYS A 178 -24.61 -4.95 -6.29
CA LYS A 178 -25.33 -6.01 -5.60
C LYS A 178 -25.13 -7.38 -6.22
N ILE A 179 -25.08 -7.44 -7.56
CA ILE A 179 -24.83 -8.69 -8.31
C ILE A 179 -23.41 -9.18 -8.02
N LYS A 180 -22.41 -8.30 -8.05
CA LYS A 180 -21.01 -8.61 -7.71
C LYS A 180 -20.92 -9.23 -6.32
N ILE A 181 -21.48 -8.57 -5.30
CA ILE A 181 -21.39 -9.02 -3.90
C ILE A 181 -22.12 -10.35 -3.69
N LYS A 182 -23.31 -10.51 -4.29
CA LYS A 182 -24.19 -11.65 -4.02
C LYS A 182 -23.88 -12.88 -4.88
N HIS A 183 -23.45 -12.67 -6.12
CA HIS A 183 -23.35 -13.71 -7.13
C HIS A 183 -21.97 -13.83 -7.77
N GLY A 184 -21.04 -12.90 -7.50
CA GLY A 184 -19.69 -12.94 -8.04
C GLY A 184 -18.96 -14.23 -7.70
N ALA A 185 -18.13 -14.69 -8.62
CA ALA A 185 -17.20 -15.80 -8.44
C ALA A 185 -15.92 -15.47 -9.19
N ALA A 186 -14.76 -15.75 -8.58
CA ALA A 186 -13.47 -15.48 -9.20
C ALA A 186 -13.05 -16.50 -10.26
N ILE A 187 -13.70 -17.66 -10.28
CA ILE A 187 -13.38 -18.79 -11.16
C ILE A 187 -14.70 -19.34 -11.73
N ALA A 188 -14.84 -19.27 -13.06
CA ALA A 188 -16.08 -19.68 -13.74
C ALA A 188 -16.40 -21.18 -13.55
N GLU A 189 -15.40 -22.04 -13.47
CA GLU A 189 -15.52 -23.48 -13.26
C GLU A 189 -16.12 -23.86 -11.90
N MET A 190 -16.06 -22.94 -10.92
CA MET A 190 -16.69 -23.14 -9.62
C MET A 190 -18.20 -22.85 -9.63
N VAL A 191 -18.70 -22.27 -10.71
CA VAL A 191 -20.13 -21.96 -10.88
C VAL A 191 -20.83 -23.12 -11.61
N ARG A 192 -21.91 -23.64 -11.02
CA ARG A 192 -22.65 -24.75 -11.64
C ARG A 192 -23.41 -24.26 -12.89
N PRO A 193 -23.53 -25.09 -13.94
CA PRO A 193 -24.18 -24.70 -15.20
C PRO A 193 -25.68 -24.37 -15.06
N ASP A 194 -26.32 -24.87 -14.00
CA ASP A 194 -27.74 -24.68 -13.72
C ASP A 194 -28.05 -23.45 -12.85
N GLU A 195 -27.04 -22.68 -12.47
CA GLU A 195 -27.21 -21.45 -11.69
C GLU A 195 -27.51 -20.24 -12.58
N TYR A 196 -28.60 -19.55 -12.25
CA TYR A 196 -29.06 -18.35 -12.97
C TYR A 196 -29.24 -17.20 -12.00
N ILE A 197 -29.06 -15.99 -12.50
CA ILE A 197 -29.26 -14.73 -11.79
C ILE A 197 -30.26 -13.85 -12.54
N GLU A 198 -31.01 -13.04 -11.81
CA GLU A 198 -31.84 -11.98 -12.37
C GLU A 198 -31.03 -10.69 -12.45
N VAL A 199 -30.95 -10.11 -13.64
CA VAL A 199 -30.21 -8.90 -13.94
C VAL A 199 -31.18 -7.79 -14.33
N PRO A 200 -31.34 -6.77 -13.46
CA PRO A 200 -32.15 -5.59 -13.80
C PRO A 200 -31.66 -4.93 -15.07
N SER A 201 -32.56 -4.53 -15.94
CA SER A 201 -32.23 -3.86 -17.20
C SER A 201 -32.29 -2.35 -17.04
N VAL A 202 -31.50 -1.61 -17.86
CA VAL A 202 -31.60 -0.15 -17.93
C VAL A 202 -32.85 0.28 -18.72
N GLY A 203 -33.34 1.52 -18.45
CA GLY A 203 -34.44 2.11 -19.23
C GLY A 203 -35.79 1.50 -18.95
N GLY A 204 -36.07 0.96 -17.77
CA GLY A 204 -37.39 0.44 -17.36
C GLY A 204 -37.80 -0.86 -18.06
N ARG A 205 -36.88 -1.58 -18.69
CA ARG A 205 -37.12 -2.88 -19.29
C ARG A 205 -37.20 -3.96 -18.21
N GLU A 206 -37.89 -5.06 -18.53
CA GLU A 206 -37.98 -6.20 -17.62
C GLU A 206 -36.58 -6.79 -17.31
N PRO A 207 -36.39 -7.32 -16.08
CA PRO A 207 -35.17 -8.03 -15.69
C PRO A 207 -34.90 -9.22 -16.61
N ARG A 208 -33.63 -9.50 -16.87
CA ARG A 208 -33.20 -10.65 -17.68
C ARG A 208 -32.66 -11.74 -16.82
N ARG A 209 -32.96 -12.98 -17.18
CA ARG A 209 -32.35 -14.16 -16.55
C ARG A 209 -31.08 -14.54 -17.32
N LEU A 210 -29.93 -14.54 -16.66
CA LEU A 210 -28.62 -14.89 -17.23
C LEU A 210 -27.98 -16.01 -16.44
N SER A 211 -27.17 -16.84 -17.11
CA SER A 211 -26.34 -17.81 -16.41
C SER A 211 -25.34 -17.11 -15.52
N ARG A 212 -25.14 -17.61 -14.30
CA ARG A 212 -24.13 -17.11 -13.38
C ARG A 212 -22.69 -17.32 -13.89
N GLN A 213 -22.47 -18.29 -14.78
CA GLN A 213 -21.16 -18.48 -15.43
C GLN A 213 -20.76 -17.25 -16.25
N VAL A 214 -21.70 -16.62 -16.98
CA VAL A 214 -21.46 -15.39 -17.74
C VAL A 214 -21.01 -14.21 -16.85
N LEU A 215 -21.38 -14.22 -15.57
CA LEU A 215 -20.90 -13.21 -14.62
C LEU A 215 -19.47 -13.51 -14.16
N ALA A 216 -19.06 -14.75 -14.15
CA ALA A 216 -17.75 -15.20 -13.66
C ALA A 216 -16.68 -15.24 -14.77
N GLU A 217 -17.07 -15.12 -16.04
CA GLU A 217 -16.21 -14.93 -17.21
C GLU A 217 -15.84 -13.45 -17.39
#